data_2d3785a42d59ff2f88f9fa2adc2156f2
#
_entry.id   2d3785a42d59ff2f88f9fa2adc2156f2
#
_cell.length_a   1.000
_cell.length_b   1.000
_cell.length_c   1.000
_cell.angle_alpha   90.00
_cell.angle_beta   90.00
_cell.angle_gamma   90.00
#
_symmetry.space_group_name_H-M   'P 1'
#
loop_
_entity.id
_entity.type
_entity.pdbx_description
1 polymer ?
#
loop_
_entity_poly.entity_id
_entity_poly.type
_entity_poly.pdbx_seq_one_letter_code
_entity_poly.pdbx_strand_id
1 'polypeptide(L)'
;PTTWLREEVRRGLSERFNGGEVPQEYTERANYEIDVIDMKGYPSYFLIVAELIKHAREIGIRVGPGRGSAAGSLVAYALTITNIDPMEHGLLFERFLNPERPSAPDIDIDFDDRRRGEMITYAAERWGEDKIAQVITFGTVKTKQAIKDSAKVNFGQPGFQMADRINGALPPAIMAKDIPCLLYTS
;
A
#
# COMPACT_ATOMS: atom_id res chain seq x y z
N PRO A 1 21.85 -10.43 -0.03
CA PRO A 1 20.39 -10.27 0.06
C PRO A 1 19.64 -11.18 -0.91
N THR A 2 20.07 -11.25 -2.18
CA THR A 2 19.40 -12.01 -3.25
C THR A 2 19.32 -13.51 -2.96
N THR A 3 20.40 -14.15 -2.50
CA THR A 3 20.40 -15.56 -2.10
C THR A 3 19.37 -15.83 -0.99
N TRP A 4 19.34 -14.97 0.00
CA TRP A 4 18.37 -15.06 1.09
C TRP A 4 16.93 -14.83 0.59
N LEU A 5 16.69 -13.85 -0.27
CA LEU A 5 15.38 -13.67 -0.90
C LEU A 5 14.91 -14.93 -1.65
N ARG A 6 15.80 -15.57 -2.42
CA ARG A 6 15.46 -16.82 -3.12
C ARG A 6 15.06 -17.94 -2.15
N GLU A 7 15.80 -18.09 -1.04
CA GLU A 7 15.50 -19.10 -0.03
C GLU A 7 14.16 -18.84 0.65
N GLU A 8 13.88 -17.59 1.04
CA GLU A 8 12.62 -17.21 1.66
C GLU A 8 11.42 -17.40 0.70
N VAL A 9 11.57 -17.02 -0.56
CA VAL A 9 10.52 -17.22 -1.58
C VAL A 9 10.26 -18.71 -1.81
N ARG A 10 11.31 -19.52 -1.92
CA ARG A 10 11.17 -20.98 -2.08
C ARG A 10 10.44 -21.60 -0.88
N ARG A 11 10.81 -21.19 0.34
CA ARG A 11 10.15 -21.64 1.56
C ARG A 11 8.68 -21.21 1.58
N GLY A 12 8.43 -19.94 1.30
CA GLY A 12 7.08 -19.40 1.30
C GLY A 12 6.17 -20.05 0.26
N LEU A 13 6.67 -20.34 -0.94
CA LEU A 13 5.90 -21.09 -1.94
C LEU A 13 5.59 -22.51 -1.44
N SER A 14 6.57 -23.22 -0.86
CA SER A 14 6.31 -24.53 -0.28
C SER A 14 5.23 -24.48 0.81
N GLU A 15 5.24 -23.47 1.66
CA GLU A 15 4.20 -23.26 2.68
C GLU A 15 2.83 -22.98 2.06
N ARG A 16 2.75 -22.18 0.98
CA ARG A 16 1.50 -21.90 0.25
C ARG A 16 0.90 -23.17 -0.38
N PHE A 17 1.74 -24.10 -0.80
CA PHE A 17 1.34 -25.41 -1.34
C PHE A 17 1.30 -26.53 -0.27
N ASN A 18 1.20 -26.14 1.03
CA ASN A 18 1.12 -27.08 2.17
C ASN A 18 2.24 -28.14 2.20
N GLY A 19 3.45 -27.78 1.77
CA GLY A 19 4.60 -28.70 1.67
C GLY A 19 4.53 -29.66 0.48
N GLY A 20 3.54 -29.49 -0.40
CA GLY A 20 3.43 -30.25 -1.65
C GLY A 20 4.38 -29.76 -2.73
N GLU A 21 4.26 -30.34 -3.91
CA GLU A 21 5.03 -29.95 -5.08
C GLU A 21 4.55 -28.57 -5.59
N VAL A 22 5.49 -27.63 -5.72
CA VAL A 22 5.22 -26.32 -6.30
C VAL A 22 5.18 -26.46 -7.82
N PRO A 23 4.10 -26.03 -8.51
CA PRO A 23 4.00 -26.13 -9.96
C PRO A 23 5.17 -25.40 -10.65
N GLN A 24 5.61 -25.94 -11.78
CA GLN A 24 6.75 -25.40 -12.52
C GLN A 24 6.53 -23.92 -12.91
N GLU A 25 5.33 -23.57 -13.33
CA GLU A 25 4.95 -22.20 -13.70
C GLU A 25 5.15 -21.19 -12.56
N TYR A 26 4.88 -21.58 -11.31
CA TYR A 26 5.14 -20.74 -10.13
C TYR A 26 6.64 -20.57 -9.90
N THR A 27 7.40 -21.64 -10.06
CA THR A 27 8.86 -21.59 -9.90
C THR A 27 9.50 -20.71 -10.96
N GLU A 28 9.08 -20.82 -12.22
CA GLU A 28 9.57 -20.01 -13.33
C GLU A 28 9.22 -18.53 -13.13
N ARG A 29 7.97 -18.23 -12.76
CA ARG A 29 7.51 -16.86 -12.47
C ARG A 29 8.26 -16.26 -11.28
N ALA A 30 8.45 -16.99 -10.19
CA ALA A 30 9.19 -16.52 -9.02
C ALA A 30 10.65 -16.19 -9.37
N ASN A 31 11.32 -17.04 -10.15
CA ASN A 31 12.68 -16.78 -10.60
C ASN A 31 12.77 -15.53 -11.47
N TYR A 32 11.87 -15.35 -12.41
CA TYR A 32 11.78 -14.15 -13.24
C TYR A 32 11.62 -12.89 -12.37
N GLU A 33 10.67 -12.89 -11.45
CA GLU A 33 10.44 -11.74 -10.56
C GLU A 33 11.66 -11.43 -9.68
N ILE A 34 12.31 -12.46 -9.13
CA ILE A 34 13.52 -12.27 -8.30
C ILE A 34 14.66 -11.67 -9.14
N ASP A 35 14.83 -12.09 -10.38
CA ASP A 35 15.87 -11.54 -11.27
C ASP A 35 15.62 -10.06 -11.57
N VAL A 36 14.36 -9.66 -11.80
CA VAL A 36 14.00 -8.26 -11.98
C VAL A 36 14.20 -7.46 -10.68
N ILE A 37 13.79 -8.00 -9.53
CA ILE A 37 13.97 -7.36 -8.21
C ILE A 37 15.47 -7.16 -7.92
N ASP A 38 16.31 -8.15 -8.23
CA ASP A 38 17.76 -8.09 -8.03
C ASP A 38 18.42 -7.08 -8.98
N MET A 39 18.09 -7.13 -10.26
CA MET A 39 18.58 -6.17 -11.27
C MET A 39 18.27 -4.71 -10.87
N LYS A 40 17.11 -4.49 -10.23
CA LYS A 40 16.68 -3.17 -9.77
C LYS A 40 17.23 -2.79 -8.38
N GLY A 41 17.90 -3.70 -7.68
CA GLY A 41 18.55 -3.44 -6.38
C GLY A 41 17.60 -3.47 -5.17
N TYR A 42 16.45 -4.12 -5.26
CA TYR A 42 15.44 -4.14 -4.18
C TYR A 42 15.29 -5.44 -3.38
N PRO A 43 16.20 -6.44 -3.39
CA PRO A 43 16.05 -7.64 -2.57
C PRO A 43 15.88 -7.34 -1.08
N SER A 44 16.68 -6.40 -0.54
CA SER A 44 16.60 -5.99 0.87
C SER A 44 15.28 -5.32 1.21
N TYR A 45 14.69 -4.56 0.30
CA TYR A 45 13.40 -3.92 0.50
C TYR A 45 12.28 -4.95 0.74
N PHE A 46 12.22 -5.98 -0.11
CA PHE A 46 11.25 -7.07 0.06
C PHE A 46 11.44 -7.83 1.37
N LEU A 47 12.70 -8.11 1.75
CA LEU A 47 13.00 -8.79 3.00
C LEU A 47 12.61 -7.97 4.24
N ILE A 48 12.86 -6.65 4.22
CA ILE A 48 12.46 -5.74 5.30
C ILE A 48 10.94 -5.72 5.44
N VAL A 49 10.21 -5.59 4.32
CA VAL A 49 8.75 -5.58 4.33
C VAL A 49 8.18 -6.90 4.84
N ALA A 50 8.74 -8.03 4.39
CA ALA A 50 8.35 -9.36 4.87
C ALA A 50 8.59 -9.52 6.38
N GLU A 51 9.72 -9.05 6.89
CA GLU A 51 10.06 -9.10 8.33
C GLU A 51 9.06 -8.27 9.16
N LEU A 52 8.71 -7.07 8.71
CA LEU A 52 7.71 -6.23 9.38
C LEU A 52 6.35 -6.94 9.49
N ILE A 53 5.89 -7.52 8.40
CA ILE A 53 4.61 -8.23 8.36
C ILE A 53 4.63 -9.48 9.24
N LYS A 54 5.72 -10.24 9.18
CA LYS A 54 5.90 -11.42 10.01
C LYS A 54 5.87 -11.05 11.50
N HIS A 55 6.65 -10.05 11.90
CA HIS A 55 6.67 -9.55 13.26
C HIS A 55 5.28 -9.10 13.74
N ALA A 56 4.56 -8.32 12.93
CA ALA A 56 3.20 -7.90 13.26
C ALA A 56 2.28 -9.08 13.58
N ARG A 57 2.33 -10.14 12.75
CA ARG A 57 1.53 -11.35 12.95
C ARG A 57 1.94 -12.11 14.21
N GLU A 58 3.24 -12.22 14.49
CA GLU A 58 3.78 -12.90 15.68
C GLU A 58 3.32 -12.25 16.98
N ILE A 59 3.20 -10.92 17.02
CA ILE A 59 2.70 -10.18 18.18
C ILE A 59 1.17 -9.96 18.15
N GLY A 60 0.47 -10.60 17.21
CA GLY A 60 -0.99 -10.55 17.11
C GLY A 60 -1.57 -9.24 16.58
N ILE A 61 -0.79 -8.46 15.82
CA ILE A 61 -1.29 -7.31 15.07
C ILE A 61 -1.90 -7.79 13.76
N ARG A 62 -3.13 -7.36 13.49
CA ARG A 62 -3.79 -7.68 12.22
C ARG A 62 -3.11 -6.93 11.07
N VAL A 63 -2.84 -7.68 10.01
CA VAL A 63 -2.27 -7.17 8.75
C VAL A 63 -3.28 -7.39 7.64
N GLY A 64 -3.50 -6.37 6.83
CA GLY A 64 -4.37 -6.46 5.67
C GLY A 64 -3.88 -7.47 4.61
N PRO A 65 -4.75 -7.86 3.67
CA PRO A 65 -4.42 -8.88 2.65
C PRO A 65 -3.41 -8.41 1.59
N GLY A 66 -2.98 -7.17 1.67
CA GLY A 66 -2.24 -6.48 0.63
C GLY A 66 -3.18 -5.75 -0.33
N ARG A 67 -2.70 -4.67 -0.94
CA ARG A 67 -3.45 -3.84 -1.88
C ARG A 67 -2.53 -3.22 -2.94
N GLY A 68 -3.14 -2.55 -3.92
CA GLY A 68 -2.40 -1.87 -4.96
C GLY A 68 -1.71 -2.82 -5.94
N SER A 69 -0.62 -2.35 -6.53
CA SER A 69 0.11 -3.09 -7.57
C SER A 69 0.92 -4.28 -7.03
N ALA A 70 1.26 -4.26 -5.74
CA ALA A 70 2.02 -5.35 -5.09
C ALA A 70 1.30 -6.71 -5.15
N ALA A 71 -0.05 -6.71 -5.27
CA ALA A 71 -0.82 -7.93 -5.49
C ALA A 71 -0.45 -8.68 -6.77
N GLY A 72 0.20 -8.02 -7.75
CA GLY A 72 0.69 -8.66 -8.98
C GLY A 72 2.02 -9.41 -8.82
N SER A 73 2.65 -9.38 -7.64
CA SER A 73 3.94 -10.04 -7.39
C SER A 73 3.77 -11.40 -6.70
N LEU A 74 4.27 -12.44 -7.34
CA LEU A 74 4.36 -13.79 -6.77
C LEU A 74 5.39 -13.83 -5.62
N VAL A 75 6.47 -13.07 -5.71
CA VAL A 75 7.43 -12.92 -4.62
C VAL A 75 6.75 -12.30 -3.39
N ALA A 76 5.93 -11.27 -3.55
CA ALA A 76 5.17 -10.69 -2.45
C ALA A 76 4.17 -11.67 -1.84
N TYR A 77 3.51 -12.50 -2.66
CA TYR A 77 2.63 -13.57 -2.22
C TYR A 77 3.39 -14.66 -1.44
N ALA A 78 4.51 -15.14 -1.96
CA ALA A 78 5.35 -16.15 -1.29
C ALA A 78 5.85 -15.66 0.08
N LEU A 79 6.31 -14.41 0.15
CA LEU A 79 6.76 -13.76 1.39
C LEU A 79 5.62 -13.37 2.35
N THR A 80 4.38 -13.73 2.04
CA THR A 80 3.19 -13.38 2.82
C THR A 80 2.94 -11.86 2.95
N ILE A 81 3.55 -11.05 2.09
CA ILE A 81 3.29 -9.61 1.99
C ILE A 81 1.87 -9.39 1.48
N THR A 82 1.45 -10.19 0.50
CA THR A 82 0.07 -10.23 0.01
C THR A 82 -0.54 -11.61 0.21
N ASN A 83 -1.88 -11.67 0.27
CA ASN A 83 -2.63 -12.92 0.39
C ASN A 83 -3.39 -13.27 -0.90
N ILE A 84 -3.17 -12.52 -1.97
CA ILE A 84 -3.78 -12.73 -3.28
C ILE A 84 -2.79 -13.46 -4.15
N ASP A 85 -3.19 -14.61 -4.69
CA ASP A 85 -2.36 -15.37 -5.64
C ASP A 85 -2.41 -14.69 -7.03
N PRO A 86 -1.30 -14.11 -7.50
CA PRO A 86 -1.28 -13.42 -8.78
C PRO A 86 -1.42 -14.35 -9.97
N MET A 87 -1.05 -15.64 -9.82
CA MET A 87 -1.15 -16.63 -10.90
C MET A 87 -2.62 -17.03 -11.12
N GLU A 88 -3.33 -17.32 -10.04
CA GLU A 88 -4.77 -17.67 -10.09
C GLU A 88 -5.62 -16.54 -10.69
N HIS A 89 -5.27 -15.29 -10.41
CA HIS A 89 -6.02 -14.12 -10.86
C HIS A 89 -5.44 -13.46 -12.12
N GLY A 90 -4.43 -14.03 -12.76
CA GLY A 90 -3.82 -13.51 -13.99
C GLY A 90 -3.23 -12.10 -13.83
N LEU A 91 -2.70 -11.76 -12.65
CA LEU A 91 -2.15 -10.43 -12.38
C LEU A 91 -0.73 -10.31 -12.95
N LEU A 92 -0.44 -9.14 -13.53
CA LEU A 92 0.85 -8.86 -14.17
C LEU A 92 1.82 -8.21 -13.18
N PHE A 93 3.02 -8.80 -13.07
CA PHE A 93 4.11 -8.28 -12.25
C PHE A 93 4.62 -6.91 -12.73
N GLU A 94 4.63 -6.69 -14.03
CA GLU A 94 5.11 -5.46 -14.67
C GLU A 94 4.27 -4.23 -14.30
N ARG A 95 3.05 -4.41 -13.79
CA ARG A 95 2.24 -3.33 -13.22
C ARG A 95 2.76 -2.87 -11.85
N PHE A 96 3.44 -3.75 -11.13
CA PHE A 96 4.08 -3.47 -9.86
C PHE A 96 5.53 -3.04 -10.03
N LEU A 97 6.34 -3.83 -10.73
CA LEU A 97 7.76 -3.55 -10.98
C LEU A 97 8.10 -3.82 -12.43
N ASN A 98 8.20 -2.76 -13.23
CA ASN A 98 8.55 -2.86 -14.63
C ASN A 98 10.07 -2.74 -14.80
N PRO A 99 10.73 -3.72 -15.48
CA PRO A 99 12.18 -3.65 -15.74
C PRO A 99 12.60 -2.40 -16.52
N GLU A 100 11.77 -1.93 -17.44
CA GLU A 100 12.08 -0.81 -18.32
C GLU A 100 11.84 0.58 -17.69
N ARG A 101 11.08 0.65 -16.59
CA ARG A 101 10.77 1.93 -15.95
C ARG A 101 11.66 2.17 -14.71
N PRO A 102 12.19 3.37 -14.50
CA PRO A 102 13.07 3.69 -13.36
C PRO A 102 12.29 3.84 -12.03
N SER A 103 11.04 3.37 -11.95
CA SER A 103 10.23 3.48 -10.73
C SER A 103 10.66 2.48 -9.67
N ALA A 104 10.71 2.94 -8.41
CA ALA A 104 10.85 2.07 -7.26
C ALA A 104 9.55 1.28 -6.99
N PRO A 105 9.64 0.08 -6.40
CA PRO A 105 8.46 -0.62 -5.91
C PRO A 105 7.83 0.14 -4.74
N ASP A 106 6.50 0.15 -4.69
CA ASP A 106 5.72 0.74 -3.60
C ASP A 106 4.78 -0.32 -3.04
N ILE A 107 5.04 -0.73 -1.80
CA ILE A 107 4.24 -1.75 -1.10
C ILE A 107 3.44 -1.07 0.01
N ASP A 108 2.14 -1.00 -0.19
CA ASP A 108 1.19 -0.52 0.80
C ASP A 108 0.89 -1.62 1.83
N ILE A 109 1.12 -1.32 3.11
CA ILE A 109 0.84 -2.24 4.22
C ILE A 109 -0.21 -1.63 5.13
N ASP A 110 -1.28 -2.36 5.37
CA ASP A 110 -2.31 -1.96 6.32
C ASP A 110 -2.14 -2.73 7.63
N PHE A 111 -1.88 -2.01 8.72
CA PHE A 111 -1.86 -2.53 10.09
C PHE A 111 -3.08 -2.04 10.88
N ASP A 112 -3.48 -2.80 11.92
CA ASP A 112 -4.48 -2.33 12.88
C ASP A 112 -4.06 -0.95 13.43
N ASP A 113 -4.91 0.07 13.24
CA ASP A 113 -4.61 1.47 13.55
C ASP A 113 -4.32 1.68 15.04
N ARG A 114 -4.94 0.90 15.92
CA ARG A 114 -4.76 0.97 17.38
C ARG A 114 -3.34 0.60 17.81
N ARG A 115 -2.68 -0.29 17.03
CA ARG A 115 -1.36 -0.83 17.33
C ARG A 115 -0.28 -0.47 16.31
N ARG A 116 -0.62 0.36 15.32
CA ARG A 116 0.32 0.82 14.28
C ARG A 116 1.60 1.45 14.87
N GLY A 117 1.46 2.16 16.00
CA GLY A 117 2.60 2.77 16.70
C GLY A 117 3.68 1.76 17.10
N GLU A 118 3.28 0.55 17.50
CA GLU A 118 4.21 -0.53 17.89
C GLU A 118 5.09 -0.94 16.69
N MET A 119 4.54 -0.95 15.48
CA MET A 119 5.29 -1.28 14.27
C MET A 119 6.34 -0.21 13.92
N ILE A 120 6.02 1.07 14.16
CA ILE A 120 6.99 2.17 13.98
C ILE A 120 8.13 2.04 14.98
N THR A 121 7.81 1.76 16.24
CA THR A 121 8.80 1.53 17.31
C THR A 121 9.68 0.33 16.97
N TYR A 122 9.08 -0.80 16.59
CA TYR A 122 9.84 -2.00 16.18
C TYR A 122 10.80 -1.69 15.02
N ALA A 123 10.33 -0.98 14.01
CA ALA A 123 11.18 -0.62 12.88
C ALA A 123 12.37 0.25 13.31
N ALA A 124 12.14 1.23 14.20
CA ALA A 124 13.20 2.09 14.73
C ALA A 124 14.22 1.31 15.58
N GLU A 125 13.75 0.41 16.45
CA GLU A 125 14.63 -0.45 17.26
C GLU A 125 15.42 -1.44 16.41
N ARG A 126 14.81 -1.98 15.35
CA ARG A 126 15.41 -3.02 14.50
C ARG A 126 16.46 -2.49 13.52
N TRP A 127 16.20 -1.33 12.90
CA TRP A 127 17.06 -0.76 11.86
C TRP A 127 17.72 0.57 12.22
N GLY A 128 17.33 1.18 13.31
CA GLY A 128 17.83 2.48 13.79
C GLY A 128 16.85 3.63 13.54
N GLU A 129 16.73 4.53 14.51
CA GLU A 129 15.86 5.72 14.42
C GLU A 129 16.23 6.63 13.24
N ASP A 130 17.52 6.67 12.87
CA ASP A 130 18.05 7.44 11.74
C ASP A 130 17.65 6.87 10.36
N LYS A 131 17.10 5.67 10.32
CA LYS A 131 16.63 4.99 9.09
C LYS A 131 15.11 5.05 8.90
N ILE A 132 14.39 5.56 9.90
CA ILE A 132 12.92 5.60 9.87
C ILE A 132 12.47 7.06 9.82
N ALA A 133 11.53 7.35 8.95
CA ALA A 133 10.91 8.66 8.85
C ALA A 133 9.40 8.54 8.64
N GLN A 134 8.65 9.39 9.33
CA GLN A 134 7.24 9.59 9.03
C GLN A 134 7.09 10.79 8.10
N VAL A 135 6.40 10.57 6.98
CA VAL A 135 6.11 11.66 6.05
C VAL A 135 4.86 12.41 6.54
N ILE A 136 5.02 13.70 6.84
CA ILE A 136 3.91 14.57 7.20
C ILE A 136 3.15 14.92 5.93
N THR A 137 1.86 14.62 5.90
CA THR A 137 0.96 15.01 4.81
C THR A 137 0.08 16.16 5.29
N PHE A 138 0.06 17.27 4.53
CA PHE A 138 -0.84 18.38 4.78
C PHE A 138 -2.09 18.22 3.93
N GLY A 139 -3.23 18.09 4.60
CA GLY A 139 -4.53 18.13 3.95
C GLY A 139 -5.12 19.52 4.05
N THR A 140 -5.69 20.02 2.96
CA THR A 140 -6.50 21.24 2.97
C THR A 140 -7.97 20.89 2.83
N VAL A 141 -8.82 21.54 3.64
CA VAL A 141 -10.26 21.43 3.49
C VAL A 141 -10.66 22.23 2.25
N LYS A 142 -11.13 21.54 1.21
CA LYS A 142 -11.60 22.15 -0.02
C LYS A 142 -13.02 22.71 0.14
N THR A 143 -13.41 23.63 -0.73
CA THR A 143 -14.68 24.35 -0.68
C THR A 143 -15.90 23.47 -0.45
N LYS A 144 -16.07 22.40 -1.24
CA LYS A 144 -17.21 21.48 -1.11
C LYS A 144 -17.25 20.77 0.24
N GLN A 145 -16.08 20.41 0.78
CA GLN A 145 -16.00 19.77 2.08
C GLN A 145 -16.25 20.77 3.20
N ALA A 146 -15.68 21.97 3.12
CA ALA A 146 -15.91 23.04 4.09
C ALA A 146 -17.41 23.38 4.22
N ILE A 147 -18.14 23.44 3.12
CA ILE A 147 -19.59 23.67 3.12
C ILE A 147 -20.32 22.50 3.83
N LYS A 148 -19.95 21.24 3.55
CA LYS A 148 -20.55 20.09 4.20
C LYS A 148 -20.28 20.06 5.70
N ASP A 149 -19.06 20.31 6.10
CA ASP A 149 -18.67 20.30 7.51
C ASP A 149 -19.35 21.45 8.29
N SER A 150 -19.36 22.66 7.71
CA SER A 150 -20.07 23.80 8.29
C SER A 150 -21.58 23.54 8.41
N ALA A 151 -22.19 22.99 7.38
CA ALA A 151 -23.62 22.68 7.41
C ALA A 151 -23.94 21.59 8.46
N LYS A 152 -23.07 20.59 8.59
CA LYS A 152 -23.20 19.55 9.62
C LYS A 152 -23.13 20.11 11.04
N VAL A 153 -22.17 20.99 11.30
CA VAL A 153 -21.95 21.60 12.61
C VAL A 153 -23.12 22.52 13.01
N ASN A 154 -23.61 23.33 12.07
CA ASN A 154 -24.64 24.33 12.38
C ASN A 154 -26.07 23.79 12.33
N PHE A 155 -26.36 22.79 11.48
CA PHE A 155 -27.71 22.32 11.20
C PHE A 155 -27.91 20.82 11.42
N GLY A 156 -26.88 20.07 11.78
CA GLY A 156 -26.95 18.61 11.96
C GLY A 156 -27.31 17.87 10.67
N GLN A 157 -28.14 16.83 10.78
CA GLN A 157 -28.57 16.02 9.62
C GLN A 157 -29.25 16.80 8.47
N PRO A 158 -30.19 17.76 8.75
CA PRO A 158 -30.77 18.58 7.68
C PRO A 158 -29.76 19.42 6.89
N GLY A 159 -28.61 19.72 7.50
CA GLY A 159 -27.53 20.46 6.86
C GLY A 159 -26.95 19.81 5.63
N PHE A 160 -26.99 18.46 5.54
CA PHE A 160 -26.47 17.76 4.36
C PHE A 160 -27.22 18.09 3.08
N GLN A 161 -28.55 18.15 3.13
CA GLN A 161 -29.37 18.50 1.96
C GLN A 161 -29.10 19.94 1.51
N MET A 162 -28.93 20.86 2.47
CA MET A 162 -28.55 22.24 2.17
C MET A 162 -27.16 22.31 1.53
N ALA A 163 -26.19 21.61 2.11
CA ALA A 163 -24.82 21.54 1.58
C ALA A 163 -24.78 20.98 0.15
N ASP A 164 -25.54 19.95 -0.12
CA ASP A 164 -25.61 19.35 -1.46
C ASP A 164 -26.24 20.29 -2.49
N ARG A 165 -27.27 21.05 -2.12
CA ARG A 165 -27.86 22.11 -2.98
C ARG A 165 -26.83 23.20 -3.28
N ILE A 166 -26.11 23.72 -2.27
CA ILE A 166 -25.08 24.72 -2.44
C ILE A 166 -23.95 24.19 -3.31
N ASN A 167 -23.47 22.97 -3.02
CA ASN A 167 -22.40 22.33 -3.80
C ASN A 167 -22.79 22.08 -5.26
N GLY A 168 -24.08 21.81 -5.53
CA GLY A 168 -24.62 21.67 -6.89
C GLY A 168 -24.66 22.98 -7.67
N ALA A 169 -24.78 24.12 -6.98
CA ALA A 169 -24.75 25.45 -7.59
C ALA A 169 -23.35 25.99 -7.85
N LEU A 170 -22.29 25.35 -7.30
CA LEU A 170 -20.92 25.77 -7.54
C LEU A 170 -20.48 25.48 -8.97
N PRO A 171 -19.74 26.38 -9.63
CA PRO A 171 -19.18 26.11 -10.94
C PRO A 171 -18.18 24.93 -10.87
N PRO A 172 -17.98 24.22 -11.98
CA PRO A 172 -17.01 23.13 -12.04
C PRO A 172 -15.58 23.63 -11.78
N ALA A 173 -14.77 22.84 -11.07
CA ALA A 173 -13.37 23.14 -10.85
C ALA A 173 -12.62 23.22 -12.20
N ILE A 174 -11.84 24.28 -12.40
CA ILE A 174 -11.03 24.46 -13.59
C ILE A 174 -9.64 23.88 -13.33
N MET A 175 -9.19 22.92 -14.16
CA MET A 175 -7.86 22.27 -14.09
C MET A 175 -7.53 21.71 -12.68
N ALA A 176 -8.48 21.05 -12.05
CA ALA A 176 -8.34 20.51 -10.68
C ALA A 176 -7.99 21.54 -9.59
N LYS A 177 -8.02 22.83 -9.90
CA LYS A 177 -7.89 23.91 -8.92
C LYS A 177 -9.23 24.15 -8.24
N ASP A 178 -9.17 24.36 -6.93
CA ASP A 178 -10.34 24.71 -6.15
C ASP A 178 -10.88 26.09 -6.59
N ILE A 179 -12.19 26.30 -6.43
CA ILE A 179 -12.81 27.56 -6.82
C ILE A 179 -12.33 28.63 -5.83
N PRO A 180 -11.76 29.76 -6.30
CA PRO A 180 -11.30 30.80 -5.40
C PRO A 180 -12.45 31.36 -4.54
N CYS A 181 -12.21 31.55 -3.26
CA CYS A 181 -13.18 32.07 -2.30
C CYS A 181 -13.78 33.46 -2.75
N LEU A 182 -13.01 34.26 -3.47
CA LEU A 182 -13.40 35.55 -3.99
C LEU A 182 -14.56 35.53 -5.02
N LEU A 183 -14.89 34.38 -5.60
CA LEU A 183 -16.03 34.27 -6.51
C LEU A 183 -17.40 34.23 -5.80
N TYR A 184 -17.41 34.18 -4.45
CA TYR A 184 -18.64 34.14 -3.66
C TYR A 184 -19.04 35.49 -3.08
N THR A 185 -18.23 36.50 -3.27
CA THR A 185 -18.44 37.86 -2.71
C THR A 185 -18.86 38.91 -3.73
N SER A 186 -19.12 38.51 -4.97
CA SER A 186 -19.60 39.39 -6.04
C SER A 186 -21.06 39.13 -6.40
#